data_aa3062cb81c8f2cbf0bdcec46c190c6a
#
_entry.id   aa3062cb81c8f2cbf0bdcec46c190c6a
#
_cell.length_a   1.000
_cell.length_b   1.000
_cell.length_c   1.000
_cell.angle_alpha   90.00
_cell.angle_beta   90.00
_cell.angle_gamma   90.00
#
_symmetry.space_group_name_H-M   'P 1'
#
loop_
_entity.id
_entity.type
_entity.pdbx_description
1 polymer ?
#
loop_
_entity_poly.entity_id
_entity_poly.type
_entity_poly.pdbx_seq_one_letter_code
_entity_poly.pdbx_strand_id
1 'polypeptide(L)'
;LQFCMVNSIANTKDVYHYRLKAERYLVEGQDSLALQVGVKSLQTDRSLTAMRVFALSRENLLGEKLFDFPQYNGSQGLLPSLSDTTYAHDWTKALYKHLGGKPGKNLKDNTRFLELLSQRPSATAAAKDYLLCAYLLDKNLDAFVTVLPRCHEVNDNLPLHYKEALILYNRLHTTPAITYKNSVIETNLNDFLHYGMQYTHATERSNQCRRMYGNTYWWYYYYQKPSE
;
A
#
# COMPACT_ATOMS: atom_id res chain seq x y z
N LEU A 1 -1.48 30.15 -17.55
CA LEU A 1 -0.16 29.68 -17.11
C LEU A 1 0.09 30.00 -15.62
N GLN A 2 -0.27 31.20 -15.12
CA GLN A 2 -0.05 31.63 -13.74
C GLN A 2 -0.91 30.87 -12.72
N PHE A 3 -2.14 30.47 -13.06
CA PHE A 3 -3.04 29.71 -12.18
C PHE A 3 -2.56 28.27 -11.93
N CYS A 4 -1.92 27.62 -12.92
CA CYS A 4 -1.36 26.27 -12.75
C CYS A 4 -0.12 26.26 -11.84
N MET A 5 0.72 27.31 -11.90
CA MET A 5 1.89 27.41 -11.01
C MET A 5 1.53 27.65 -9.56
N VAL A 6 0.50 28.45 -9.27
CA VAL A 6 0.06 28.71 -7.89
C VAL A 6 -0.47 27.44 -7.23
N ASN A 7 -1.26 26.64 -7.96
CA ASN A 7 -1.77 25.38 -7.42
C ASN A 7 -0.65 24.36 -7.16
N SER A 8 0.37 24.28 -8.01
CA SER A 8 1.50 23.34 -7.80
C SER A 8 2.35 23.72 -6.58
N ILE A 9 2.56 25.02 -6.33
CA ILE A 9 3.35 25.50 -5.18
C ILE A 9 2.56 25.39 -3.86
N ALA A 10 1.25 25.62 -3.88
CA ALA A 10 0.40 25.45 -2.70
C ALA A 10 0.35 23.97 -2.29
N ASN A 11 0.22 23.07 -3.25
CA ASN A 11 0.11 21.63 -3.04
C ASN A 11 1.37 20.99 -2.44
N THR A 12 2.57 21.44 -2.83
CA THR A 12 3.83 20.96 -2.24
C THR A 12 4.01 21.40 -0.79
N LYS A 13 3.49 22.57 -0.40
CA LYS A 13 3.51 23.02 0.98
C LYS A 13 2.62 22.17 1.89
N ASP A 14 1.45 21.75 1.42
CA ASP A 14 0.52 20.94 2.20
C ASP A 14 1.11 19.55 2.50
N VAL A 15 1.68 18.86 1.52
CA VAL A 15 2.34 17.56 1.71
C VAL A 15 3.53 17.68 2.70
N TYR A 16 4.31 18.75 2.60
CA TYR A 16 5.39 19.00 3.55
C TYR A 16 4.88 19.15 4.99
N HIS A 17 3.81 19.93 5.21
CA HIS A 17 3.20 20.07 6.53
C HIS A 17 2.59 18.76 7.04
N TYR A 18 1.98 17.96 6.16
CA TYR A 18 1.50 16.63 6.51
C TYR A 18 2.63 15.72 6.98
N ARG A 19 3.78 15.74 6.30
CA ARG A 19 4.95 14.96 6.70
C ARG A 19 5.43 15.33 8.09
N LEU A 20 5.67 16.61 8.36
CA LEU A 20 6.13 17.07 9.67
C LEU A 20 5.18 16.65 10.79
N LYS A 21 3.86 16.79 10.56
CA LYS A 21 2.85 16.44 11.55
C LYS A 21 2.75 14.92 11.75
N ALA A 22 2.76 14.14 10.66
CA ALA A 22 2.73 12.68 10.73
C ALA A 22 3.98 12.13 11.43
N GLU A 23 5.17 12.65 11.10
CA GLU A 23 6.42 12.27 11.73
C GLU A 23 6.39 12.49 13.24
N ARG A 24 5.95 13.66 13.69
CA ARG A 24 5.82 13.96 15.11
C ARG A 24 4.93 12.92 15.81
N TYR A 25 3.75 12.61 15.25
CA TYR A 25 2.87 11.62 15.84
C TYR A 25 3.48 10.22 15.86
N LEU A 26 4.21 9.82 14.82
CA LEU A 26 4.93 8.53 14.79
C LEU A 26 6.00 8.41 15.86
N VAL A 27 6.74 9.49 16.11
CA VAL A 27 7.78 9.56 17.18
C VAL A 27 7.13 9.49 18.56
N GLU A 28 5.97 10.16 18.73
CA GLU A 28 5.20 10.15 19.97
C GLU A 28 4.41 8.83 20.17
N GLY A 29 4.44 7.88 19.22
CA GLY A 29 3.67 6.62 19.28
C GLY A 29 2.16 6.79 19.07
N GLN A 30 1.74 7.89 18.46
CA GLN A 30 0.34 8.24 18.20
C GLN A 30 -0.06 7.88 16.76
N ASP A 31 0.00 6.59 16.42
CA ASP A 31 -0.18 6.10 15.05
C ASP A 31 -1.54 6.45 14.44
N SER A 32 -2.61 6.29 15.20
CA SER A 32 -3.95 6.64 14.75
C SER A 32 -4.07 8.14 14.39
N LEU A 33 -3.37 9.04 15.11
CA LEU A 33 -3.32 10.46 14.76
C LEU A 33 -2.45 10.71 13.53
N ALA A 34 -1.35 9.97 13.35
CA ALA A 34 -0.54 10.06 12.14
C ALA A 34 -1.35 9.69 10.89
N LEU A 35 -2.23 8.69 10.97
CA LEU A 35 -3.11 8.27 9.88
C LEU A 35 -4.20 9.31 9.54
N GLN A 36 -4.62 10.15 10.48
CA GLN A 36 -5.60 11.20 10.23
C GLN A 36 -5.01 12.42 9.50
N VAL A 37 -3.68 12.56 9.49
CA VAL A 37 -3.02 13.70 8.84
C VAL A 37 -3.23 13.67 7.33
N GLY A 38 -3.91 14.68 6.80
CA GLY A 38 -4.18 14.81 5.36
C GLY A 38 -5.00 13.66 4.77
N VAL A 39 -5.81 12.96 5.58
CA VAL A 39 -6.59 11.78 5.14
C VAL A 39 -7.54 12.06 3.97
N LYS A 40 -8.05 13.29 3.86
CA LYS A 40 -8.94 13.71 2.76
C LYS A 40 -8.18 14.14 1.50
N SER A 41 -6.87 14.26 1.57
CA SER A 41 -6.03 14.67 0.44
C SER A 41 -5.59 13.46 -0.37
N LEU A 42 -5.75 13.55 -1.69
CA LEU A 42 -5.17 12.58 -2.62
C LEU A 42 -3.69 12.84 -2.89
N GLN A 43 -3.15 13.92 -2.35
CA GLN A 43 -1.75 14.26 -2.51
C GLN A 43 -0.90 13.58 -1.46
N THR A 44 0.16 12.97 -1.92
CA THR A 44 1.16 12.32 -1.08
C THR A 44 2.51 12.34 -1.80
N ASP A 45 3.55 12.15 -1.04
CA ASP A 45 4.88 11.80 -1.56
C ASP A 45 5.33 10.45 -0.98
N ARG A 46 6.48 9.98 -1.42
CA ARG A 46 7.03 8.70 -0.96
C ARG A 46 7.21 8.66 0.56
N SER A 47 7.69 9.74 1.16
CA SER A 47 7.95 9.81 2.61
C SER A 47 6.65 9.75 3.41
N LEU A 48 5.63 10.53 3.04
CA LEU A 48 4.33 10.50 3.70
C LEU A 48 3.64 9.14 3.53
N THR A 49 3.77 8.52 2.34
CA THR A 49 3.27 7.17 2.09
C THR A 49 3.93 6.16 3.03
N ALA A 50 5.27 6.17 3.14
CA ALA A 50 6.01 5.27 4.03
C ALA A 50 5.64 5.49 5.51
N MET A 51 5.41 6.73 5.94
CA MET A 51 4.94 7.04 7.30
C MET A 51 3.56 6.45 7.58
N ARG A 52 2.61 6.58 6.64
CA ARG A 52 1.26 5.99 6.76
C ARG A 52 1.31 4.46 6.79
N VAL A 53 2.13 3.85 5.92
CA VAL A 53 2.35 2.39 5.90
C VAL A 53 2.91 1.91 7.24
N PHE A 54 3.85 2.63 7.83
CA PHE A 54 4.42 2.29 9.14
C PHE A 54 3.37 2.41 10.25
N ALA A 55 2.57 3.46 10.27
CA ALA A 55 1.46 3.61 11.22
C ALA A 55 0.45 2.47 11.10
N LEU A 56 0.00 2.14 9.87
CA LEU A 56 -0.90 1.00 9.62
C LEU A 56 -0.30 -0.32 10.12
N SER A 57 0.99 -0.54 9.90
CA SER A 57 1.66 -1.76 10.35
C SER A 57 1.72 -1.87 11.88
N ARG A 58 1.95 -0.77 12.60
CA ARG A 58 1.93 -0.77 14.07
C ARG A 58 0.54 -1.01 14.64
N GLU A 59 -0.49 -0.53 13.95
CA GLU A 59 -1.90 -0.77 14.30
C GLU A 59 -2.41 -2.16 13.85
N ASN A 60 -1.59 -2.98 13.19
CA ASN A 60 -1.97 -4.25 12.55
C ASN A 60 -3.07 -4.09 11.48
N LEU A 61 -3.11 -2.96 10.80
CA LEU A 61 -4.11 -2.62 9.79
C LEU A 61 -3.53 -2.56 8.36
N LEU A 62 -2.27 -2.98 8.16
CA LEU A 62 -1.60 -2.79 6.87
C LEU A 62 -2.33 -3.50 5.73
N GLY A 63 -2.62 -4.78 5.85
CA GLY A 63 -3.36 -5.55 4.85
C GLY A 63 -4.85 -5.22 4.80
N GLU A 64 -5.38 -4.48 5.79
CA GLU A 64 -6.79 -4.08 5.86
C GLU A 64 -7.07 -2.72 5.24
N LYS A 65 -6.11 -1.77 5.32
CA LYS A 65 -6.33 -0.35 4.99
C LYS A 65 -5.27 0.29 4.10
N LEU A 66 -4.39 -0.50 3.48
CA LEU A 66 -3.32 0.03 2.62
C LEU A 66 -3.87 0.94 1.52
N PHE A 67 -4.96 0.54 0.87
CA PHE A 67 -5.55 1.26 -0.26
C PHE A 67 -6.55 2.36 0.15
N ASP A 68 -6.78 2.58 1.44
CA ASP A 68 -7.48 3.79 1.93
C ASP A 68 -6.65 5.06 1.64
N PHE A 69 -5.35 4.90 1.43
CA PHE A 69 -4.42 5.97 1.11
C PHE A 69 -3.87 5.85 -0.32
N PRO A 70 -3.58 6.98 -1.00
CA PRO A 70 -3.00 6.96 -2.34
C PRO A 70 -1.67 6.23 -2.40
N GLN A 71 -1.53 5.29 -3.35
CA GLN A 71 -0.34 4.47 -3.57
C GLN A 71 0.23 4.73 -4.97
N TYR A 72 1.06 5.77 -5.12
CA TYR A 72 1.59 6.17 -6.44
C TYR A 72 2.96 5.56 -6.75
N ASN A 73 3.68 5.06 -5.74
CA ASN A 73 5.07 4.64 -5.90
C ASN A 73 5.26 3.11 -5.90
N GLY A 74 4.18 2.33 -6.07
CA GLY A 74 4.28 0.87 -5.97
C GLY A 74 4.94 0.42 -4.67
N SER A 75 5.65 -0.70 -4.69
CA SER A 75 6.40 -1.20 -3.52
C SER A 75 7.49 -0.24 -3.02
N GLN A 76 7.98 0.65 -3.91
CA GLN A 76 8.98 1.64 -3.52
C GLN A 76 8.44 2.69 -2.53
N GLY A 77 7.12 2.85 -2.44
CA GLY A 77 6.44 3.70 -1.45
C GLY A 77 6.37 3.11 -0.03
N LEU A 78 6.65 1.82 0.15
CA LEU A 78 6.55 1.16 1.45
C LEU A 78 7.63 1.60 2.46
N LEU A 79 8.80 1.98 1.94
CA LEU A 79 9.96 2.35 2.75
C LEU A 79 10.48 3.73 2.36
N PRO A 80 11.08 4.48 3.31
CA PRO A 80 11.70 5.77 3.01
C PRO A 80 12.84 5.59 2.00
N SER A 81 13.11 6.63 1.21
CA SER A 81 14.26 6.63 0.31
C SER A 81 15.55 6.68 1.12
N LEU A 82 16.53 5.87 0.74
CA LEU A 82 17.86 5.91 1.35
C LEU A 82 18.62 7.22 1.05
N SER A 83 18.20 7.96 0.02
CA SER A 83 18.75 9.27 -0.35
C SER A 83 18.09 10.43 0.40
N ASP A 84 17.01 10.18 1.11
CA ASP A 84 16.27 11.19 1.89
C ASP A 84 17.00 11.46 3.23
N THR A 85 18.29 11.85 3.11
CA THR A 85 19.16 12.19 4.26
C THR A 85 18.73 13.46 4.99
N THR A 86 17.75 14.18 4.44
CA THR A 86 17.26 15.46 5.00
C THR A 86 16.55 15.26 6.35
N TYR A 87 16.21 14.02 6.67
CA TYR A 87 15.46 13.68 7.87
C TYR A 87 16.07 12.44 8.54
N ALA A 88 17.15 12.66 9.34
CA ALA A 88 17.75 11.63 10.20
C ALA A 88 16.79 11.32 11.36
N HIS A 89 15.88 10.36 11.19
CA HIS A 89 14.65 10.39 11.91
C HIS A 89 14.49 9.20 12.82
N ASP A 90 14.05 9.49 14.01
CA ASP A 90 13.78 8.49 15.03
C ASP A 90 12.69 7.50 14.57
N TRP A 91 11.72 7.95 13.76
CA TRP A 91 10.70 7.05 13.20
C TRP A 91 11.30 6.02 12.23
N THR A 92 12.33 6.33 11.46
CA THR A 92 12.96 5.35 10.54
C THR A 92 13.73 4.28 11.32
N LYS A 93 14.35 4.64 12.43
CA LYS A 93 14.97 3.67 13.34
C LYS A 93 13.90 2.74 13.95
N ALA A 94 12.77 3.33 14.38
CA ALA A 94 11.65 2.58 14.91
C ALA A 94 11.04 1.65 13.84
N LEU A 95 10.89 2.12 12.59
CA LEU A 95 10.45 1.31 11.46
C LEU A 95 11.35 0.07 11.26
N TYR A 96 12.66 0.27 11.14
CA TYR A 96 13.57 -0.86 10.87
C TYR A 96 13.72 -1.80 12.07
N LYS A 97 13.54 -1.31 13.28
CA LYS A 97 13.41 -2.16 14.48
C LYS A 97 12.13 -2.99 14.43
N HIS A 98 11.00 -2.38 14.04
CA HIS A 98 9.71 -3.06 13.88
C HIS A 98 9.75 -4.16 12.81
N LEU A 99 10.44 -3.91 11.69
CA LEU A 99 10.66 -4.89 10.63
C LEU A 99 11.68 -5.99 10.99
N GLY A 100 12.55 -5.78 11.99
CA GLY A 100 13.62 -6.71 12.35
C GLY A 100 14.88 -6.57 11.48
N GLY A 101 15.03 -5.50 10.72
CA GLY A 101 16.22 -5.24 9.91
C GLY A 101 16.12 -4.03 9.02
N LYS A 102 17.25 -3.56 8.51
CA LYS A 102 17.36 -2.45 7.56
C LYS A 102 18.04 -2.88 6.26
N PRO A 103 17.74 -2.23 5.11
CA PRO A 103 18.39 -2.53 3.84
C PRO A 103 19.88 -2.16 3.89
N GLY A 104 20.71 -2.92 3.19
CA GLY A 104 22.09 -2.57 2.92
C GLY A 104 22.19 -1.37 1.98
N LYS A 105 23.34 -0.65 2.00
CA LYS A 105 23.55 0.56 1.20
C LYS A 105 23.32 0.37 -0.32
N ASN A 106 23.59 -0.82 -0.82
CA ASN A 106 23.50 -1.15 -2.26
C ASN A 106 22.16 -1.76 -2.67
N LEU A 107 21.25 -2.02 -1.73
CA LEU A 107 19.98 -2.66 -2.00
C LEU A 107 18.89 -1.58 -2.17
N LYS A 108 18.59 -1.25 -3.42
CA LYS A 108 17.64 -0.17 -3.79
C LYS A 108 16.21 -0.66 -3.98
N ASP A 109 16.02 -1.97 -4.16
CA ASP A 109 14.72 -2.59 -4.39
C ASP A 109 14.09 -3.01 -3.06
N ASN A 110 12.97 -2.40 -2.71
CA ASN A 110 12.27 -2.68 -1.47
C ASN A 110 11.69 -4.08 -1.43
N THR A 111 11.12 -4.58 -2.53
CA THR A 111 10.56 -5.93 -2.61
C THR A 111 11.65 -6.96 -2.37
N ARG A 112 12.80 -6.79 -3.03
CA ARG A 112 13.95 -7.68 -2.81
C ARG A 112 14.48 -7.63 -1.39
N PHE A 113 14.53 -6.44 -0.77
CA PHE A 113 14.89 -6.32 0.65
C PHE A 113 13.95 -7.09 1.55
N LEU A 114 12.63 -6.94 1.35
CA LEU A 114 11.60 -7.60 2.14
C LEU A 114 11.61 -9.12 1.95
N GLU A 115 11.88 -9.62 0.74
CA GLU A 115 12.09 -11.05 0.47
C GLU A 115 13.24 -11.61 1.31
N LEU A 116 14.40 -10.96 1.26
CA LEU A 116 15.57 -11.38 2.02
C LEU A 116 15.35 -11.30 3.53
N LEU A 117 14.62 -10.27 3.98
CA LEU A 117 14.32 -10.09 5.39
C LEU A 117 13.34 -11.16 5.90
N SER A 118 12.28 -11.44 5.13
CA SER A 118 11.23 -12.41 5.51
C SER A 118 11.73 -13.87 5.58
N GLN A 119 12.84 -14.18 4.91
CA GLN A 119 13.47 -15.50 4.95
C GLN A 119 14.32 -15.73 6.20
N ARG A 120 14.63 -14.69 6.97
CA ARG A 120 15.44 -14.83 8.18
C ARG A 120 14.63 -15.52 9.30
N PRO A 121 15.26 -16.35 10.14
CA PRO A 121 14.58 -16.93 11.30
C PRO A 121 13.99 -15.90 12.27
N SER A 122 14.57 -14.70 12.30
CA SER A 122 14.13 -13.56 13.11
C SER A 122 13.12 -12.65 12.41
N ALA A 123 12.57 -13.05 11.26
CA ALA A 123 11.59 -12.25 10.53
C ALA A 123 10.37 -11.94 11.38
N THR A 124 10.03 -10.66 11.49
CA THR A 124 8.83 -10.23 12.21
C THR A 124 7.56 -10.47 11.39
N ALA A 125 6.40 -10.54 12.04
CA ALA A 125 5.11 -10.57 11.36
C ALA A 125 4.95 -9.32 10.46
N ALA A 126 5.39 -8.16 10.95
CA ALA A 126 5.37 -6.91 10.19
C ALA A 126 6.18 -7.00 8.88
N ALA A 127 7.38 -7.59 8.89
CA ALA A 127 8.17 -7.76 7.66
C ALA A 127 7.47 -8.65 6.63
N LYS A 128 6.74 -9.67 7.09
CA LYS A 128 5.95 -10.56 6.23
C LYS A 128 4.77 -9.83 5.60
N ASP A 129 4.04 -9.02 6.38
CA ASP A 129 2.94 -8.20 5.86
C ASP A 129 3.43 -7.13 4.88
N TYR A 130 4.58 -6.50 5.16
CA TYR A 130 5.21 -5.58 4.21
C TYR A 130 5.55 -6.28 2.89
N LEU A 131 6.06 -7.51 2.93
CA LEU A 131 6.36 -8.29 1.72
C LEU A 131 5.07 -8.60 0.93
N LEU A 132 4.02 -9.05 1.59
CA LEU A 132 2.73 -9.30 0.94
C LEU A 132 2.17 -8.04 0.30
N CYS A 133 2.22 -6.90 1.00
CA CYS A 133 1.82 -5.61 0.46
C CYS A 133 2.72 -5.15 -0.70
N ALA A 134 4.04 -5.44 -0.67
CA ALA A 134 4.92 -5.16 -1.80
C ALA A 134 4.47 -5.89 -3.06
N TYR A 135 4.15 -7.18 -2.96
CA TYR A 135 3.64 -7.93 -4.10
C TYR A 135 2.30 -7.40 -4.62
N LEU A 136 1.39 -6.98 -3.73
CA LEU A 136 0.14 -6.35 -4.16
C LEU A 136 0.37 -5.04 -4.91
N LEU A 137 1.28 -4.19 -4.40
CA LEU A 137 1.62 -2.91 -5.01
C LEU A 137 2.34 -3.07 -6.36
N ASP A 138 3.15 -4.13 -6.51
CA ASP A 138 3.80 -4.48 -7.78
C ASP A 138 2.89 -5.34 -8.69
N LYS A 139 1.63 -5.58 -8.27
CA LYS A 139 0.64 -6.40 -8.98
C LYS A 139 1.10 -7.83 -9.27
N ASN A 140 2.04 -8.32 -8.47
CA ASN A 140 2.58 -9.68 -8.58
C ASN A 140 1.75 -10.65 -7.74
N LEU A 141 0.57 -11.00 -8.25
CA LEU A 141 -0.37 -11.90 -7.57
C LEU A 141 0.18 -13.32 -7.40
N ASP A 142 1.00 -13.81 -8.32
CA ASP A 142 1.58 -15.15 -8.22
C ASP A 142 2.55 -15.25 -7.03
N ALA A 143 3.43 -14.25 -6.87
CA ALA A 143 4.31 -14.19 -5.71
C ALA A 143 3.52 -14.00 -4.40
N PHE A 144 2.49 -13.15 -4.41
CA PHE A 144 1.60 -12.96 -3.26
C PHE A 144 0.96 -14.28 -2.82
N VAL A 145 0.32 -15.01 -3.74
CA VAL A 145 -0.36 -16.28 -3.45
C VAL A 145 0.62 -17.37 -2.99
N THR A 146 1.84 -17.38 -3.52
CA THR A 146 2.89 -18.33 -3.12
C THR A 146 3.36 -18.10 -1.67
N VAL A 147 3.43 -16.85 -1.24
CA VAL A 147 3.97 -16.47 0.08
C VAL A 147 2.88 -16.40 1.16
N LEU A 148 1.65 -16.01 0.80
CA LEU A 148 0.56 -15.80 1.75
C LEU A 148 0.36 -16.94 2.76
N PRO A 149 0.32 -18.25 2.37
CA PRO A 149 0.09 -19.35 3.32
C PRO A 149 1.18 -19.55 4.35
N ARG A 150 2.36 -18.96 4.11
CA ARG A 150 3.49 -18.99 5.06
C ARG A 150 3.38 -17.90 6.12
N CYS A 151 2.52 -16.91 5.89
CA CYS A 151 2.36 -15.72 6.72
C CYS A 151 1.03 -15.73 7.46
N HIS A 152 -0.04 -16.18 6.81
CA HIS A 152 -1.41 -16.18 7.31
C HIS A 152 -2.12 -17.48 6.98
N GLU A 153 -3.04 -17.89 7.83
CA GLU A 153 -4.01 -18.93 7.50
C GLU A 153 -5.01 -18.37 6.48
N VAL A 154 -5.26 -19.13 5.41
CA VAL A 154 -6.18 -18.70 4.35
C VAL A 154 -7.62 -19.01 4.75
N ASN A 155 -8.25 -18.06 5.41
CA ASN A 155 -9.64 -18.14 5.87
C ASN A 155 -10.30 -16.74 5.86
N ASP A 156 -11.53 -16.62 6.36
CA ASP A 156 -12.29 -15.36 6.35
C ASP A 156 -11.75 -14.29 7.32
N ASN A 157 -10.80 -14.62 8.18
CA ASN A 157 -10.13 -13.65 9.06
C ASN A 157 -8.94 -12.94 8.38
N LEU A 158 -8.61 -13.28 7.13
CA LEU A 158 -7.62 -12.54 6.36
C LEU A 158 -7.97 -11.06 6.28
N PRO A 159 -6.97 -10.16 6.27
CA PRO A 159 -7.17 -8.75 5.96
C PRO A 159 -7.93 -8.54 4.63
N LEU A 160 -8.72 -7.48 4.55
CA LEU A 160 -9.61 -7.21 3.43
C LEU A 160 -8.90 -7.25 2.08
N HIS A 161 -7.76 -6.56 1.95
CA HIS A 161 -7.07 -6.49 0.67
C HIS A 161 -6.40 -7.81 0.26
N TYR A 162 -6.11 -8.70 1.22
CA TYR A 162 -5.62 -10.05 0.90
C TYR A 162 -6.76 -10.92 0.37
N LYS A 163 -7.96 -10.81 0.93
CA LYS A 163 -9.18 -11.46 0.38
C LYS A 163 -9.51 -10.95 -1.02
N GLU A 164 -9.47 -9.64 -1.20
CA GLU A 164 -9.67 -9.01 -2.51
C GLU A 164 -8.68 -9.53 -3.56
N ALA A 165 -7.41 -9.63 -3.18
CA ALA A 165 -6.35 -10.14 -4.06
C ALA A 165 -6.55 -11.61 -4.42
N LEU A 166 -6.96 -12.46 -3.46
CA LEU A 166 -7.25 -13.87 -3.71
C LEU A 166 -8.45 -14.06 -4.65
N ILE A 167 -9.52 -13.29 -4.46
CA ILE A 167 -10.69 -13.36 -5.35
C ILE A 167 -10.32 -12.90 -6.76
N LEU A 168 -9.53 -11.83 -6.88
CA LEU A 168 -9.03 -11.38 -8.17
C LEU A 168 -8.11 -12.43 -8.82
N TYR A 169 -7.20 -13.03 -8.06
CA TYR A 169 -6.32 -14.10 -8.54
C TYR A 169 -7.11 -15.30 -9.07
N ASN A 170 -8.13 -15.75 -8.31
CA ASN A 170 -8.99 -16.86 -8.74
C ASN A 170 -9.74 -16.54 -10.05
N ARG A 171 -10.14 -15.28 -10.24
CA ARG A 171 -10.81 -14.85 -11.48
C ARG A 171 -9.86 -14.82 -12.69
N LEU A 172 -8.60 -14.49 -12.47
CA LEU A 172 -7.59 -14.35 -13.54
C LEU A 172 -6.98 -15.69 -13.97
N HIS A 173 -7.12 -16.75 -13.14
CA HIS A 173 -6.49 -18.04 -13.37
C HIS A 173 -7.55 -19.14 -13.52
N THR A 174 -7.43 -19.95 -14.57
CA THR A 174 -8.29 -21.14 -14.78
C THR A 174 -8.00 -22.25 -13.77
N THR A 175 -6.73 -22.36 -13.33
CA THR A 175 -6.26 -23.34 -12.35
C THR A 175 -5.49 -22.60 -11.25
N PRO A 176 -6.17 -21.92 -10.32
CA PRO A 176 -5.49 -21.17 -9.28
C PRO A 176 -4.76 -22.09 -8.30
N ALA A 177 -3.55 -21.70 -7.85
CA ALA A 177 -2.78 -22.44 -6.87
C ALA A 177 -3.47 -22.47 -5.49
N ILE A 178 -4.27 -21.44 -5.18
CA ILE A 178 -5.13 -21.37 -3.99
C ILE A 178 -6.53 -21.02 -4.44
N THR A 179 -7.50 -21.85 -4.08
CA THR A 179 -8.94 -21.53 -4.28
C THR A 179 -9.47 -20.92 -2.99
N TYR A 180 -9.79 -19.63 -3.03
CA TYR A 180 -10.48 -18.92 -1.94
C TYR A 180 -11.87 -18.51 -2.42
N LYS A 181 -12.88 -18.68 -1.57
CA LYS A 181 -14.28 -18.35 -1.89
C LYS A 181 -14.82 -17.45 -0.79
N ASN A 182 -15.40 -16.33 -1.21
CA ASN A 182 -16.14 -15.43 -0.33
C ASN A 182 -17.18 -14.69 -1.18
N SER A 183 -18.45 -15.07 -1.04
CA SER A 183 -19.55 -14.58 -1.89
C SER A 183 -19.72 -13.06 -1.83
N VAL A 184 -19.47 -12.43 -0.68
CA VAL A 184 -19.58 -10.97 -0.51
C VAL A 184 -18.48 -10.28 -1.32
N ILE A 185 -17.23 -10.74 -1.18
CA ILE A 185 -16.09 -10.15 -1.88
C ILE A 185 -16.22 -10.40 -3.41
N GLU A 186 -16.67 -11.59 -3.81
CA GLU A 186 -16.94 -11.91 -5.23
C GLU A 186 -18.02 -11.01 -5.83
N THR A 187 -19.10 -10.77 -5.09
CA THR A 187 -20.17 -9.86 -5.53
C THR A 187 -19.62 -8.44 -5.68
N ASN A 188 -18.88 -7.95 -4.70
CA ASN A 188 -18.28 -6.61 -4.75
C ASN A 188 -17.33 -6.44 -5.95
N LEU A 189 -16.52 -7.48 -6.28
CA LEU A 189 -15.68 -7.45 -7.49
C LEU A 189 -16.53 -7.39 -8.76
N ASN A 190 -17.60 -8.17 -8.83
CA ASN A 190 -18.52 -8.16 -9.99
C ASN A 190 -19.19 -6.79 -10.15
N ASP A 191 -19.64 -6.18 -9.06
CA ASP A 191 -20.23 -4.84 -9.06
C ASP A 191 -19.24 -3.79 -9.53
N PHE A 192 -17.98 -3.85 -9.06
CA PHE A 192 -16.91 -2.97 -9.52
C PHE A 192 -16.68 -3.09 -11.03
N LEU A 193 -16.59 -4.31 -11.54
CA LEU A 193 -16.37 -4.56 -12.98
C LEU A 193 -17.57 -4.09 -13.81
N HIS A 194 -18.79 -4.42 -13.36
CA HIS A 194 -20.02 -3.98 -14.03
C HIS A 194 -20.17 -2.45 -14.03
N TYR A 195 -19.87 -1.81 -12.90
CA TYR A 195 -19.87 -0.35 -12.82
C TYR A 195 -18.87 0.28 -13.79
N GLY A 196 -17.67 -0.28 -13.92
CA GLY A 196 -16.68 0.17 -14.88
C GLY A 196 -17.13 0.05 -16.34
N MET A 197 -17.90 -0.98 -16.70
CA MET A 197 -18.40 -1.18 -18.06
C MET A 197 -19.38 -0.10 -18.53
N GLN A 198 -19.99 0.66 -17.62
CA GLN A 198 -20.91 1.75 -17.96
C GLN A 198 -20.20 2.95 -18.63
N TYR A 199 -18.88 3.02 -18.52
CA TYR A 199 -18.07 4.12 -19.04
C TYR A 199 -17.16 3.65 -20.17
N THR A 200 -17.31 4.24 -21.36
CA THR A 200 -16.52 3.88 -22.56
C THR A 200 -15.12 4.48 -22.53
N HIS A 201 -15.00 5.73 -22.04
CA HIS A 201 -13.72 6.43 -21.98
C HIS A 201 -12.89 5.99 -20.78
N ALA A 202 -11.64 5.58 -21.01
CA ALA A 202 -10.75 5.01 -19.99
C ALA A 202 -10.51 5.95 -18.80
N THR A 203 -10.29 7.24 -19.04
CA THR A 203 -10.06 8.24 -17.99
C THR A 203 -11.32 8.45 -17.13
N GLU A 204 -12.48 8.56 -17.78
CA GLU A 204 -13.75 8.71 -17.07
C GLU A 204 -14.04 7.47 -16.22
N ARG A 205 -13.90 6.29 -16.82
CA ARG A 205 -14.05 5.00 -16.12
C ARG A 205 -13.19 4.93 -14.86
N SER A 206 -11.90 5.22 -14.98
CA SER A 206 -10.97 5.24 -13.85
C SER A 206 -11.42 6.22 -12.75
N ASN A 207 -11.82 7.43 -13.12
CA ASN A 207 -12.26 8.46 -12.17
C ASN A 207 -13.57 8.10 -11.47
N GLN A 208 -14.54 7.55 -12.19
CA GLN A 208 -15.83 7.12 -11.61
C GLN A 208 -15.64 5.91 -10.71
N CYS A 209 -14.88 4.90 -11.16
CA CYS A 209 -14.54 3.75 -10.34
C CYS A 209 -13.75 4.16 -9.08
N ARG A 210 -12.88 5.19 -9.15
CA ARG A 210 -12.17 5.70 -7.98
C ARG A 210 -13.11 6.25 -6.91
N ARG A 211 -14.17 6.93 -7.30
CA ARG A 211 -15.12 7.53 -6.35
C ARG A 211 -15.83 6.48 -5.49
N MET A 212 -16.12 5.32 -6.08
CA MET A 212 -16.88 4.25 -5.44
C MET A 212 -16.00 3.15 -4.83
N TYR A 213 -14.86 2.86 -5.46
CA TYR A 213 -14.01 1.69 -5.17
C TYR A 213 -12.53 2.04 -5.01
N GLY A 214 -12.19 3.32 -4.87
CA GLY A 214 -10.80 3.80 -4.84
C GLY A 214 -9.97 3.28 -3.66
N ASN A 215 -10.62 2.77 -2.62
CA ASN A 215 -10.01 2.12 -1.46
C ASN A 215 -9.95 0.60 -1.59
N THR A 216 -10.21 0.02 -2.77
CA THR A 216 -10.09 -1.42 -3.01
C THR A 216 -8.79 -1.76 -3.73
N TYR A 217 -8.29 -2.97 -3.51
CA TYR A 217 -7.17 -3.48 -4.31
C TYR A 217 -7.50 -3.54 -5.80
N TRP A 218 -8.76 -3.81 -6.17
CA TRP A 218 -9.19 -3.91 -7.56
C TRP A 218 -9.03 -2.61 -8.32
N TRP A 219 -9.46 -1.48 -7.73
CA TRP A 219 -9.24 -0.19 -8.36
C TRP A 219 -7.75 0.07 -8.59
N TYR A 220 -6.92 -0.20 -7.57
CA TYR A 220 -5.47 -0.10 -7.69
C TYR A 220 -4.93 -0.99 -8.82
N TYR A 221 -5.32 -2.26 -8.84
CA TYR A 221 -4.83 -3.23 -9.82
C TYR A 221 -5.16 -2.83 -11.26
N TYR A 222 -6.39 -2.42 -11.53
CA TYR A 222 -6.85 -2.11 -12.90
C TYR A 222 -6.45 -0.71 -13.38
N TYR A 223 -6.40 0.29 -12.50
CA TYR A 223 -6.31 1.68 -12.92
C TYR A 223 -5.08 2.43 -12.44
N GLN A 224 -4.46 2.06 -11.31
CA GLN A 224 -3.25 2.72 -10.87
C GLN A 224 -2.08 2.28 -11.76
N LYS A 225 -1.46 3.23 -12.47
CA LYS A 225 -0.21 3.00 -13.19
C LYS A 225 0.95 3.05 -12.20
N PRO A 226 1.98 2.19 -12.36
CA PRO A 226 3.24 2.40 -11.66
C PRO A 226 3.77 3.81 -12.00
N SER A 227 4.36 4.51 -11.03
CA SER A 227 5.13 5.72 -11.32
C SER A 227 6.38 5.31 -12.09
N GLU A 228 6.58 5.91 -13.26
CA GLU A 228 7.82 5.80 -14.03
C GLU A 228 9.02 6.34 -13.23
#